data_e79df0a5bad89fad248fdcf3bc47185e
#
_entry.id   e79df0a5bad89fad248fdcf3bc47185e
#
_cell.length_a   1.000
_cell.length_b   1.000
_cell.length_c   1.000
_cell.angle_alpha   90.00
_cell.angle_beta   90.00
_cell.angle_gamma   90.00
#
_symmetry.space_group_name_H-M   'P 1'
#
loop_
_entity.id
_entity.type
_entity.pdbx_description
1 polymer ?
#
loop_
_entity_poly.entity_id
_entity_poly.type
_entity_poly.pdbx_seq_one_letter_code
_entity_poly.pdbx_strand_id
1 'polypeptide(L)'
;EINKSLDGILSQEGIHIRQWYVCPHARKDRCQCIKPNPAFLIQAARDYDLDLRHSFVIGDHPHDVLTGEAVGAFGLYLLTGHGPKHLDELPQDNLIFHTLGDAAGWILKHPNAERDITCDIQLGAEAIRRGGLVAFPTETVYGLGADVFNTDAVARIFEVKKRPLHNPLIVHVSEQRQVKPLVTNISKTAQKLMERFWPGPLTLVLPKADIVPDIVTAGNPTVAVRMPANQWARELITLSQTPLAAPSANAFGRTSPTTARHVEDQLHGGYDVLIDGGACRVGIESTVLSLAGGMPLLLRPGGVNQEEIVEITKAIEIFHPQNKTGKRFESPGMMLSHYAPTTPLRLVDDVAPYANRSDVGVILFQNSAICFQSPASVLSPGGDLREAAANLYRVMRKLDAMGLSLIVAQRAPDNGLGAAINDRLNKAAVKSPPNCQNRA
;
A
#
# COMPACT_ATOMS: atom_id res chain seq x y z
N GLU A 1 -4.43 -37.78 -8.89
CA GLU A 1 -5.51 -38.78 -9.08
C GLU A 1 -6.87 -38.24 -8.63
N ILE A 2 -7.01 -37.69 -7.42
CA ILE A 2 -8.28 -37.16 -6.87
C ILE A 2 -8.87 -36.08 -7.81
N ASN A 3 -8.09 -35.10 -8.23
CA ASN A 3 -8.57 -34.04 -9.12
C ASN A 3 -9.04 -34.55 -10.49
N LYS A 4 -8.37 -35.57 -11.04
CA LYS A 4 -8.80 -36.22 -12.30
C LYS A 4 -10.12 -36.95 -12.14
N SER A 5 -10.30 -37.66 -11.01
CA SER A 5 -11.56 -38.37 -10.72
C SER A 5 -12.71 -37.37 -10.53
N LEU A 6 -12.47 -36.28 -9.80
CA LEU A 6 -13.46 -35.23 -9.58
C LEU A 6 -13.83 -34.53 -10.90
N ASP A 7 -12.83 -34.21 -11.73
CA ASP A 7 -13.03 -33.62 -13.06
C ASP A 7 -13.88 -34.49 -13.98
N GLY A 8 -13.65 -35.82 -13.92
CA GLY A 8 -14.47 -36.82 -14.63
C GLY A 8 -15.93 -36.85 -14.17
N ILE A 9 -16.18 -36.77 -12.87
CA ILE A 9 -17.54 -36.71 -12.31
C ILE A 9 -18.24 -35.41 -12.70
N LEU A 10 -17.58 -34.27 -12.53
CA LEU A 10 -18.14 -32.98 -12.86
C LEU A 10 -18.43 -32.84 -14.35
N SER A 11 -17.56 -33.37 -15.22
CA SER A 11 -17.74 -33.32 -16.68
C SER A 11 -18.97 -34.12 -17.12
N GLN A 12 -19.36 -35.22 -16.43
CA GLN A 12 -20.59 -35.95 -16.69
C GLN A 12 -21.85 -35.13 -16.44
N GLU A 13 -21.76 -34.20 -15.50
CA GLU A 13 -22.83 -33.24 -15.18
C GLU A 13 -22.75 -31.95 -15.98
N GLY A 14 -21.88 -31.89 -16.99
CA GLY A 14 -21.69 -30.69 -17.84
C GLY A 14 -20.89 -29.56 -17.17
N ILE A 15 -20.25 -29.83 -16.04
CA ILE A 15 -19.42 -28.86 -15.31
C ILE A 15 -17.95 -29.03 -15.70
N HIS A 16 -17.34 -27.96 -16.21
CA HIS A 16 -15.94 -27.97 -16.63
C HIS A 16 -15.11 -27.05 -15.74
N ILE A 17 -14.19 -27.63 -14.98
CA ILE A 17 -13.21 -26.88 -14.19
C ILE A 17 -12.15 -26.32 -15.16
N ARG A 18 -11.98 -25.00 -15.14
CA ARG A 18 -11.05 -24.31 -16.04
C ARG A 18 -9.61 -24.63 -15.74
N GLN A 19 -9.24 -24.67 -14.45
CA GLN A 19 -7.86 -24.92 -14.01
C GLN A 19 -7.82 -25.44 -12.57
N TRP A 20 -6.90 -26.35 -12.31
CA TRP A 20 -6.56 -26.85 -10.98
C TRP A 20 -5.22 -26.26 -10.53
N TYR A 21 -5.24 -25.53 -9.43
CA TYR A 21 -4.05 -25.05 -8.75
C TYR A 21 -3.82 -25.86 -7.50
N VAL A 22 -2.71 -26.60 -7.46
CA VAL A 22 -2.42 -27.55 -6.37
C VAL A 22 -1.09 -27.18 -5.72
N CYS A 23 -1.13 -26.96 -4.40
CA CYS A 23 0.09 -26.79 -3.62
C CYS A 23 0.66 -28.18 -3.27
N PRO A 24 1.82 -28.58 -3.80
CA PRO A 24 2.42 -29.89 -3.50
C PRO A 24 3.20 -29.91 -2.18
N HIS A 25 3.29 -28.78 -1.49
CA HIS A 25 4.15 -28.61 -0.32
C HIS A 25 3.43 -28.92 0.99
N ALA A 26 4.14 -29.43 1.97
CA ALA A 26 3.65 -29.56 3.34
C ALA A 26 3.75 -28.20 4.08
N ARG A 27 2.95 -28.01 5.15
CA ARG A 27 2.99 -26.78 5.97
C ARG A 27 4.40 -26.41 6.47
N LYS A 28 5.24 -27.43 6.78
CA LYS A 28 6.63 -27.24 7.19
C LYS A 28 7.53 -26.62 6.11
N ASP A 29 7.15 -26.75 4.84
CA ASP A 29 7.95 -26.28 3.71
C ASP A 29 7.82 -24.77 3.48
N ARG A 30 6.90 -24.09 4.21
CA ARG A 30 6.70 -22.63 4.21
C ARG A 30 6.63 -22.01 2.81
N CYS A 31 6.05 -22.72 1.84
CA CYS A 31 5.93 -22.27 0.46
C CYS A 31 4.99 -21.07 0.33
N GLN A 32 5.14 -20.30 -0.75
CA GLN A 32 4.28 -19.14 -1.03
C GLN A 32 2.89 -19.52 -1.56
N CYS A 33 2.70 -20.77 -2.02
CA CYS A 33 1.43 -21.23 -2.58
C CYS A 33 0.48 -21.86 -1.56
N ILE A 34 0.91 -22.09 -0.29
CA ILE A 34 0.02 -22.61 0.74
C ILE A 34 -0.87 -21.51 1.32
N LYS A 35 -2.18 -21.77 1.44
CA LYS A 35 -3.14 -20.84 2.04
C LYS A 35 -2.73 -20.49 3.49
N PRO A 36 -2.87 -19.21 3.90
CA PRO A 36 -3.65 -18.14 3.28
C PRO A 36 -2.89 -17.27 2.26
N ASN A 37 -1.74 -17.71 1.73
CA ASN A 37 -1.05 -16.95 0.68
C ASN A 37 -1.87 -16.99 -0.62
N PRO A 38 -2.11 -15.84 -1.28
CA PRO A 38 -3.00 -15.75 -2.44
C PRO A 38 -2.31 -16.03 -3.78
N ALA A 39 -1.14 -16.69 -3.78
CA ALA A 39 -0.33 -16.88 -4.99
C ALA A 39 -1.11 -17.48 -6.17
N PHE A 40 -1.96 -18.48 -5.91
CA PHE A 40 -2.76 -19.10 -6.96
C PHE A 40 -3.90 -18.23 -7.46
N LEU A 41 -4.48 -17.36 -6.61
CA LEU A 41 -5.49 -16.40 -7.07
C LEU A 41 -4.86 -15.32 -7.96
N ILE A 42 -3.68 -14.83 -7.58
CA ILE A 42 -2.91 -13.87 -8.38
C ILE A 42 -2.50 -14.51 -9.71
N GLN A 43 -2.07 -15.77 -9.71
CA GLN A 43 -1.75 -16.50 -10.93
C GLN A 43 -2.98 -16.67 -11.82
N ALA A 44 -4.11 -17.13 -11.27
CA ALA A 44 -5.36 -17.28 -12.00
C ALA A 44 -5.84 -15.96 -12.62
N ALA A 45 -5.72 -14.86 -11.87
CA ALA A 45 -6.07 -13.54 -12.39
C ALA A 45 -5.23 -13.15 -13.60
N ARG A 46 -3.93 -13.46 -13.59
CA ARG A 46 -3.04 -13.23 -14.74
C ARG A 46 -3.34 -14.15 -15.91
N ASP A 47 -3.56 -15.44 -15.63
CA ASP A 47 -3.76 -16.48 -16.66
C ASP A 47 -5.07 -16.29 -17.43
N TYR A 48 -6.09 -15.72 -16.78
CA TYR A 48 -7.46 -15.62 -17.31
C TYR A 48 -8.06 -14.21 -17.32
N ASP A 49 -7.24 -13.18 -17.04
CA ASP A 49 -7.66 -11.77 -16.97
C ASP A 49 -8.87 -11.56 -16.04
N LEU A 50 -8.79 -12.16 -14.82
CA LEU A 50 -9.87 -12.09 -13.85
C LEU A 50 -9.79 -10.82 -13.01
N ASP A 51 -10.93 -10.15 -12.82
CA ASP A 51 -11.08 -9.15 -11.76
C ASP A 51 -11.38 -9.86 -10.44
N LEU A 52 -10.37 -9.91 -9.56
CA LEU A 52 -10.50 -10.59 -8.28
C LEU A 52 -11.55 -9.92 -7.36
N ARG A 53 -11.87 -8.66 -7.56
CA ARG A 53 -12.92 -7.94 -6.79
C ARG A 53 -14.32 -8.42 -7.10
N HIS A 54 -14.52 -8.97 -8.31
CA HIS A 54 -15.76 -9.64 -8.74
C HIS A 54 -15.66 -11.16 -8.63
N SER A 55 -14.69 -11.66 -7.86
CA SER A 55 -14.44 -13.08 -7.70
C SER A 55 -14.79 -13.55 -6.30
N PHE A 56 -15.14 -14.83 -6.19
CA PHE A 56 -15.55 -15.46 -4.94
C PHE A 56 -14.59 -16.60 -4.61
N VAL A 57 -14.15 -16.66 -3.35
CA VAL A 57 -13.36 -17.76 -2.82
C VAL A 57 -14.21 -18.48 -1.78
N ILE A 58 -14.51 -19.75 -2.02
CA ILE A 58 -15.39 -20.55 -1.18
C ILE A 58 -14.55 -21.64 -0.51
N GLY A 59 -14.69 -21.81 0.81
CA GLY A 59 -13.98 -22.85 1.53
C GLY A 59 -14.49 -23.07 2.95
N ASP A 60 -14.04 -24.17 3.55
CA ASP A 60 -14.43 -24.64 4.89
C ASP A 60 -13.32 -24.41 5.94
N HIS A 61 -12.34 -23.59 5.61
CA HIS A 61 -11.25 -23.21 6.51
C HIS A 61 -11.02 -21.70 6.49
N PRO A 62 -10.72 -21.03 7.63
CA PRO A 62 -10.44 -19.59 7.68
C PRO A 62 -9.39 -19.14 6.67
N HIS A 63 -8.40 -19.99 6.39
CA HIS A 63 -7.37 -19.68 5.39
C HIS A 63 -7.94 -19.52 3.97
N ASP A 64 -9.06 -20.15 3.63
CA ASP A 64 -9.71 -20.00 2.31
C ASP A 64 -10.25 -18.58 2.16
N VAL A 65 -11.01 -18.14 3.15
CA VAL A 65 -11.57 -16.79 3.23
C VAL A 65 -10.45 -15.74 3.22
N LEU A 66 -9.45 -15.89 4.10
CA LEU A 66 -8.31 -14.99 4.19
C LEU A 66 -7.50 -14.93 2.88
N THR A 67 -7.43 -16.04 2.12
CA THR A 67 -6.78 -16.06 0.80
C THR A 67 -7.53 -15.17 -0.20
N GLY A 68 -8.87 -15.21 -0.20
CA GLY A 68 -9.71 -14.34 -1.02
C GLY A 68 -9.60 -12.88 -0.62
N GLU A 69 -9.75 -12.60 0.66
CA GLU A 69 -9.68 -11.24 1.21
C GLU A 69 -8.33 -10.56 0.93
N ALA A 70 -7.23 -11.33 0.98
CA ALA A 70 -5.89 -10.83 0.70
C ALA A 70 -5.72 -10.22 -0.71
N VAL A 71 -6.63 -10.51 -1.63
CA VAL A 71 -6.64 -10.01 -3.03
C VAL A 71 -7.92 -9.25 -3.38
N GLY A 72 -8.75 -8.93 -2.39
CA GLY A 72 -10.00 -8.19 -2.59
C GLY A 72 -11.16 -9.03 -3.15
N ALA A 73 -11.05 -10.36 -3.16
CA ALA A 73 -12.15 -11.25 -3.51
C ALA A 73 -13.07 -11.50 -2.31
N PHE A 74 -14.32 -11.91 -2.57
CA PHE A 74 -15.24 -12.32 -1.52
C PHE A 74 -14.81 -13.67 -0.93
N GLY A 75 -14.59 -13.71 0.38
CA GLY A 75 -14.46 -14.97 1.13
C GLY A 75 -15.82 -15.46 1.59
N LEU A 76 -16.21 -16.66 1.15
CA LEU A 76 -17.46 -17.32 1.56
C LEU A 76 -17.12 -18.56 2.38
N TYR A 77 -17.50 -18.55 3.66
CA TYR A 77 -17.19 -19.65 4.57
C TYR A 77 -18.29 -20.70 4.59
N LEU A 78 -17.90 -21.97 4.54
CA LEU A 78 -18.83 -23.09 4.59
C LEU A 78 -18.78 -23.80 5.94
N LEU A 79 -19.94 -24.09 6.50
CA LEU A 79 -20.11 -24.95 7.69
C LEU A 79 -20.09 -26.44 7.37
N THR A 80 -19.58 -26.84 6.20
CA THR A 80 -19.32 -28.23 5.82
C THR A 80 -17.88 -28.62 6.15
N GLY A 81 -17.55 -29.90 6.07
CA GLY A 81 -16.18 -30.39 6.24
C GLY A 81 -15.56 -30.00 7.58
N HIS A 82 -14.52 -29.17 7.53
CA HIS A 82 -13.81 -28.65 8.70
C HIS A 82 -14.44 -27.39 9.28
N GLY A 83 -15.39 -26.74 8.58
CA GLY A 83 -15.95 -25.44 8.93
C GLY A 83 -16.45 -25.29 10.36
N PRO A 84 -17.23 -26.24 10.93
CA PRO A 84 -17.68 -26.11 12.32
C PRO A 84 -16.55 -26.11 13.36
N LYS A 85 -15.38 -26.66 13.03
CA LYS A 85 -14.22 -26.76 13.97
C LYS A 85 -13.42 -25.48 14.06
N HIS A 86 -13.47 -24.66 13.03
CA HIS A 86 -12.64 -23.45 12.91
C HIS A 86 -13.46 -22.16 12.83
N LEU A 87 -14.74 -22.24 13.19
CA LEU A 87 -15.66 -21.10 13.12
C LEU A 87 -15.19 -19.93 14.00
N ASP A 88 -14.67 -20.23 15.19
CA ASP A 88 -14.18 -19.24 16.14
C ASP A 88 -12.87 -18.55 15.71
N GLU A 89 -12.21 -19.10 14.68
CA GLU A 89 -10.98 -18.54 14.12
C GLU A 89 -11.26 -17.54 12.98
N LEU A 90 -12.53 -17.39 12.57
CA LEU A 90 -12.93 -16.43 11.54
C LEU A 90 -12.91 -15.00 12.08
N PRO A 91 -12.44 -14.04 11.28
CA PRO A 91 -12.69 -12.62 11.56
C PRO A 91 -14.21 -12.35 11.66
N GLN A 92 -14.58 -11.33 12.43
CA GLN A 92 -15.98 -10.87 12.49
C GLN A 92 -16.41 -10.36 11.10
N ASP A 93 -17.71 -10.48 10.77
CA ASP A 93 -18.34 -10.00 9.52
C ASP A 93 -18.12 -10.85 8.26
N ASN A 94 -17.78 -12.13 8.39
CA ASN A 94 -17.68 -13.03 7.24
C ASN A 94 -19.04 -13.57 6.80
N LEU A 95 -19.18 -13.80 5.48
CA LEU A 95 -20.34 -14.48 4.91
C LEU A 95 -20.25 -16.00 5.19
N ILE A 96 -21.16 -16.51 6.04
CA ILE A 96 -21.19 -17.90 6.48
C ILE A 96 -22.38 -18.60 5.87
N PHE A 97 -22.16 -19.78 5.29
CA PHE A 97 -23.18 -20.58 4.62
C PHE A 97 -23.17 -22.02 5.14
N HIS A 98 -24.35 -22.64 5.24
CA HIS A 98 -24.44 -24.04 5.66
C HIS A 98 -23.91 -25.01 4.60
N THR A 99 -24.15 -24.73 3.33
CA THR A 99 -23.76 -25.59 2.20
C THR A 99 -23.17 -24.79 1.04
N LEU A 100 -22.48 -25.48 0.14
CA LEU A 100 -22.03 -24.90 -1.14
C LEU A 100 -23.22 -24.40 -1.99
N GLY A 101 -24.35 -25.08 -1.93
CA GLY A 101 -25.58 -24.67 -2.62
C GLY A 101 -26.09 -23.32 -2.12
N ASP A 102 -26.05 -23.09 -0.81
CA ASP A 102 -26.44 -21.80 -0.21
C ASP A 102 -25.52 -20.67 -0.67
N ALA A 103 -24.21 -20.92 -0.65
CA ALA A 103 -23.22 -19.96 -1.15
C ALA A 103 -23.41 -19.65 -2.65
N ALA A 104 -23.62 -20.69 -3.47
CA ALA A 104 -23.91 -20.51 -4.89
C ALA A 104 -25.23 -19.75 -5.11
N GLY A 105 -26.27 -20.06 -4.35
CA GLY A 105 -27.55 -19.33 -4.39
C GLY A 105 -27.40 -17.86 -4.01
N TRP A 106 -26.52 -17.56 -3.07
CA TRP A 106 -26.20 -16.18 -2.72
C TRP A 106 -25.47 -15.48 -3.87
N ILE A 107 -24.42 -16.09 -4.45
CA ILE A 107 -23.68 -15.53 -5.60
C ILE A 107 -24.64 -15.23 -6.77
N LEU A 108 -25.53 -16.14 -7.11
CA LEU A 108 -26.48 -15.97 -8.21
C LEU A 108 -27.47 -14.81 -7.98
N LYS A 109 -27.80 -14.52 -6.73
CA LYS A 109 -28.65 -13.37 -6.36
C LYS A 109 -27.87 -12.05 -6.33
N HIS A 110 -26.55 -12.13 -6.22
CA HIS A 110 -25.64 -10.98 -6.14
C HIS A 110 -24.55 -11.07 -7.22
N PRO A 111 -24.92 -11.17 -8.53
CA PRO A 111 -23.96 -11.39 -9.62
C PRO A 111 -22.99 -10.20 -9.81
N ASN A 112 -23.37 -9.05 -9.30
CA ASN A 112 -22.55 -7.83 -9.28
C ASN A 112 -22.16 -7.46 -7.84
N ALA A 113 -22.04 -8.43 -6.93
CA ALA A 113 -21.54 -8.14 -5.61
C ALA A 113 -20.11 -7.62 -5.75
N GLU A 114 -20.00 -6.33 -5.85
CA GLU A 114 -18.85 -5.60 -5.36
C GLU A 114 -19.03 -5.52 -3.85
N ARG A 115 -17.97 -5.77 -3.08
CA ARG A 115 -17.98 -5.39 -1.67
C ARG A 115 -18.45 -3.93 -1.67
N ASP A 116 -19.59 -3.66 -1.05
CA ASP A 116 -20.23 -2.34 -1.16
C ASP A 116 -19.47 -1.31 -0.36
N ILE A 117 -18.32 -0.95 -0.92
CA ILE A 117 -17.45 0.11 -0.42
C ILE A 117 -18.12 1.49 -0.53
N THR A 118 -19.23 1.59 -1.30
CA THR A 118 -19.94 2.86 -1.53
C THR A 118 -20.52 3.40 -0.22
N CYS A 119 -21.04 2.52 0.63
CA CYS A 119 -21.53 2.90 1.95
C CYS A 119 -20.38 3.44 2.82
N ASP A 120 -19.23 2.77 2.84
CA ASP A 120 -18.06 3.21 3.59
C ASP A 120 -17.53 4.56 3.09
N ILE A 121 -17.58 4.80 1.76
CA ILE A 121 -17.18 6.09 1.17
C ILE A 121 -18.13 7.20 1.58
N GLN A 122 -19.43 6.95 1.59
CA GLN A 122 -20.43 7.92 2.05
C GLN A 122 -20.24 8.27 3.52
N LEU A 123 -20.08 7.27 4.39
CA LEU A 123 -19.77 7.45 5.81
C LEU A 123 -18.44 8.21 6.00
N GLY A 124 -17.42 7.87 5.21
CA GLY A 124 -16.16 8.58 5.20
C GLY A 124 -16.29 10.04 4.81
N ALA A 125 -17.05 10.34 3.75
CA ALA A 125 -17.30 11.70 3.33
C ALA A 125 -18.06 12.52 4.39
N GLU A 126 -19.04 11.91 5.07
CA GLU A 126 -19.70 12.53 6.21
C GLU A 126 -18.76 12.79 7.37
N ALA A 127 -17.90 11.82 7.69
CA ALA A 127 -16.89 11.98 8.74
C ALA A 127 -15.97 13.16 8.43
N ILE A 128 -15.43 13.27 7.20
CA ILE A 128 -14.60 14.41 6.76
C ILE A 128 -15.34 15.74 6.94
N ARG A 129 -16.60 15.85 6.48
CA ARG A 129 -17.39 17.09 6.62
C ARG A 129 -17.65 17.50 8.07
N ARG A 130 -17.63 16.54 8.99
CA ARG A 130 -17.76 16.78 10.45
C ARG A 130 -16.41 17.02 11.17
N GLY A 131 -15.29 17.10 10.41
CA GLY A 131 -13.95 17.26 10.97
C GLY A 131 -13.33 15.95 11.46
N GLY A 132 -13.80 14.81 10.97
CA GLY A 132 -13.27 13.49 11.26
C GLY A 132 -12.04 13.13 10.43
N LEU A 133 -11.44 11.98 10.77
CA LEU A 133 -10.32 11.38 10.08
C LEU A 133 -10.77 10.11 9.34
N VAL A 134 -10.38 9.97 8.09
CA VAL A 134 -10.68 8.80 7.28
C VAL A 134 -9.41 8.15 6.78
N ALA A 135 -9.25 6.85 7.05
CA ALA A 135 -8.23 6.05 6.41
C ALA A 135 -8.79 5.50 5.10
N PHE A 136 -8.08 5.72 3.99
CA PHE A 136 -8.59 5.40 2.65
C PHE A 136 -7.51 4.84 1.73
N PRO A 137 -7.87 3.95 0.78
CA PRO A 137 -6.94 3.37 -0.18
C PRO A 137 -6.51 4.38 -1.23
N THR A 138 -5.26 4.29 -1.67
CA THR A 138 -4.81 4.87 -2.93
C THR A 138 -4.13 3.78 -3.76
N GLU A 139 -3.74 4.09 -5.01
CA GLU A 139 -2.95 3.14 -5.80
C GLU A 139 -1.55 2.92 -5.23
N THR A 140 -1.04 3.84 -4.40
CA THR A 140 0.29 3.80 -3.79
C THR A 140 0.30 3.13 -2.42
N VAL A 141 -0.23 3.80 -1.41
CA VAL A 141 -0.37 3.34 -0.02
C VAL A 141 -1.67 3.90 0.55
N TYR A 142 -2.18 3.34 1.64
CA TYR A 142 -3.31 3.93 2.37
C TYR A 142 -2.95 5.29 2.95
N GLY A 143 -3.86 6.26 2.82
CA GLY A 143 -3.76 7.61 3.39
C GLY A 143 -4.64 7.76 4.62
N LEU A 144 -4.24 8.61 5.57
CA LEU A 144 -5.08 9.10 6.66
C LEU A 144 -5.44 10.55 6.36
N GLY A 145 -6.69 10.78 5.95
CA GLY A 145 -7.17 12.04 5.42
C GLY A 145 -8.03 12.85 6.38
N ALA A 146 -7.92 14.16 6.24
CA ALA A 146 -8.80 15.16 6.85
C ALA A 146 -9.07 16.26 5.83
N ASP A 147 -10.14 17.03 6.05
CA ASP A 147 -10.39 18.28 5.31
C ASP A 147 -9.18 19.21 5.43
N VAL A 148 -8.60 19.59 4.29
CA VAL A 148 -7.41 20.43 4.23
C VAL A 148 -7.61 21.78 4.91
N PHE A 149 -8.83 22.33 4.94
CA PHE A 149 -9.16 23.63 5.51
C PHE A 149 -9.54 23.56 6.99
N ASN A 150 -9.81 22.35 7.52
CA ASN A 150 -10.10 22.18 8.94
C ASN A 150 -8.80 21.93 9.73
N THR A 151 -8.25 22.98 10.32
CA THR A 151 -6.97 22.93 11.04
C THR A 151 -6.97 21.99 12.22
N ASP A 152 -8.10 21.83 12.93
CA ASP A 152 -8.24 20.93 14.07
C ASP A 152 -8.21 19.46 13.62
N ALA A 153 -8.91 19.14 12.53
CA ALA A 153 -8.86 17.83 11.92
C ALA A 153 -7.46 17.48 11.41
N VAL A 154 -6.78 18.44 10.77
CA VAL A 154 -5.38 18.28 10.36
C VAL A 154 -4.46 18.07 11.55
N ALA A 155 -4.65 18.80 12.66
CA ALA A 155 -3.85 18.61 13.88
C ALA A 155 -4.01 17.18 14.44
N ARG A 156 -5.23 16.62 14.46
CA ARG A 156 -5.49 15.22 14.84
C ARG A 156 -4.68 14.21 14.02
N ILE A 157 -4.41 14.47 12.72
CA ILE A 157 -3.52 13.60 11.92
C ILE A 157 -2.13 13.51 12.55
N PHE A 158 -1.57 14.65 12.98
CA PHE A 158 -0.24 14.68 13.60
C PHE A 158 -0.24 13.95 14.95
N GLU A 159 -1.28 14.12 15.77
CA GLU A 159 -1.45 13.45 17.08
C GLU A 159 -1.54 11.93 16.92
N VAL A 160 -2.49 11.45 16.10
CA VAL A 160 -2.73 10.01 15.88
C VAL A 160 -1.48 9.32 15.37
N LYS A 161 -0.76 9.95 14.44
CA LYS A 161 0.45 9.37 13.86
C LYS A 161 1.70 9.59 14.72
N LYS A 162 1.66 10.43 15.76
CA LYS A 162 2.83 10.96 16.48
C LYS A 162 3.84 11.60 15.52
N ARG A 163 3.32 12.34 14.54
CA ARG A 163 4.09 12.95 13.46
C ARG A 163 4.62 14.32 13.88
N PRO A 164 5.89 14.66 13.61
CA PRO A 164 6.41 16.00 13.86
C PRO A 164 5.74 17.07 12.99
N LEU A 165 5.34 18.21 13.58
CA LEU A 165 4.66 19.31 12.89
C LEU A 165 5.47 19.94 11.75
N HIS A 166 6.80 19.80 11.76
CA HIS A 166 7.67 20.30 10.69
C HIS A 166 7.72 19.40 9.43
N ASN A 167 6.93 18.33 9.39
CA ASN A 167 6.88 17.42 8.26
C ASN A 167 5.53 17.59 7.52
N PRO A 168 5.50 18.32 6.38
CA PRO A 168 4.27 18.71 5.70
C PRO A 168 3.45 17.52 5.21
N LEU A 169 2.20 17.79 4.80
CA LEU A 169 1.27 16.82 4.26
C LEU A 169 1.12 16.99 2.75
N ILE A 170 0.59 15.98 2.07
CA ILE A 170 0.21 16.07 0.66
C ILE A 170 -1.29 16.32 0.60
N VAL A 171 -1.69 17.30 -0.19
CA VAL A 171 -3.09 17.61 -0.48
C VAL A 171 -3.56 16.74 -1.66
N HIS A 172 -4.60 15.96 -1.45
CA HIS A 172 -5.19 15.09 -2.45
C HIS A 172 -6.44 15.74 -3.04
N VAL A 173 -6.55 15.73 -4.37
CA VAL A 173 -7.67 16.30 -5.13
C VAL A 173 -8.31 15.20 -5.98
N SER A 174 -9.62 15.32 -6.26
CA SER A 174 -10.32 14.40 -7.17
C SER A 174 -10.28 14.86 -8.63
N GLU A 175 -10.04 16.15 -8.86
CA GLU A 175 -10.04 16.79 -10.18
C GLU A 175 -8.97 17.88 -10.26
N GLN A 176 -8.42 18.09 -11.47
CA GLN A 176 -7.38 19.12 -11.68
C GLN A 176 -7.86 20.54 -11.37
N ARG A 177 -9.15 20.85 -11.56
CA ARG A 177 -9.70 22.19 -11.26
C ARG A 177 -9.56 22.58 -9.78
N GLN A 178 -9.54 21.60 -8.87
CA GLN A 178 -9.35 21.83 -7.42
C GLN A 178 -7.92 22.28 -7.07
N VAL A 179 -6.96 22.15 -7.97
CA VAL A 179 -5.57 22.63 -7.75
C VAL A 179 -5.47 24.13 -7.79
N LYS A 180 -6.24 24.78 -8.70
CA LYS A 180 -6.13 26.24 -8.96
C LYS A 180 -6.31 27.11 -7.70
N PRO A 181 -7.26 26.85 -6.79
CA PRO A 181 -7.38 27.65 -5.56
C PRO A 181 -6.26 27.37 -4.54
N LEU A 182 -5.57 26.23 -4.63
CA LEU A 182 -4.55 25.82 -3.66
C LEU A 182 -3.15 26.42 -3.96
N VAL A 183 -2.94 26.90 -5.18
CA VAL A 183 -1.62 27.37 -5.65
C VAL A 183 -1.72 28.73 -6.32
N THR A 184 -0.64 29.50 -6.23
CA THR A 184 -0.59 30.84 -6.85
C THR A 184 -0.22 30.79 -8.32
N ASN A 185 0.45 29.73 -8.77
CA ASN A 185 0.87 29.57 -10.16
C ASN A 185 0.94 28.09 -10.57
N ILE A 186 0.52 27.80 -11.81
CA ILE A 186 0.68 26.50 -12.47
C ILE A 186 1.46 26.73 -13.76
N SER A 187 2.73 26.37 -13.76
CA SER A 187 3.61 26.51 -14.94
C SER A 187 3.19 25.57 -16.07
N LYS A 188 3.61 25.87 -17.31
CA LYS A 188 3.39 24.98 -18.47
C LYS A 188 3.98 23.58 -18.25
N THR A 189 5.11 23.48 -17.55
CA THR A 189 5.71 22.19 -17.17
C THR A 189 4.82 21.42 -16.19
N ALA A 190 4.28 22.10 -15.16
CA ALA A 190 3.33 21.50 -14.23
C ALA A 190 2.09 20.98 -14.95
N GLN A 191 1.51 21.75 -15.89
CA GLN A 191 0.36 21.33 -16.69
C GLN A 191 0.65 20.05 -17.49
N LYS A 192 1.77 19.99 -18.21
CA LYS A 192 2.17 18.81 -18.98
C LYS A 192 2.38 17.57 -18.09
N LEU A 193 2.95 17.76 -16.90
CA LEU A 193 3.13 16.67 -15.94
C LEU A 193 1.80 16.18 -15.37
N MET A 194 0.87 17.07 -15.07
CA MET A 194 -0.50 16.74 -14.66
C MET A 194 -1.24 15.99 -15.78
N GLU A 195 -1.19 16.45 -17.00
CA GLU A 195 -1.84 15.81 -18.16
C GLU A 195 -1.32 14.39 -18.41
N ARG A 196 -0.02 14.16 -18.18
CA ARG A 196 0.63 12.87 -18.44
C ARG A 196 0.45 11.87 -17.32
N PHE A 197 0.50 12.31 -16.05
CA PHE A 197 0.62 11.43 -14.90
C PHE A 197 -0.55 11.50 -13.91
N TRP A 198 -1.53 12.38 -14.11
CA TRP A 198 -2.72 12.44 -13.28
C TRP A 198 -3.97 11.98 -14.04
N PRO A 199 -4.84 11.18 -13.39
CA PRO A 199 -4.72 10.66 -12.02
C PRO A 199 -3.58 9.61 -11.92
N GLY A 200 -2.74 9.73 -10.85
CA GLY A 200 -1.60 8.82 -10.70
C GLY A 200 -0.63 9.15 -9.56
N PRO A 201 0.47 8.36 -9.50
CA PRO A 201 1.40 8.40 -8.39
C PRO A 201 2.48 9.50 -8.52
N LEU A 202 2.10 10.68 -9.01
CA LEU A 202 2.94 11.89 -9.05
C LEU A 202 2.39 12.95 -8.11
N THR A 203 3.23 13.47 -7.23
CA THR A 203 2.97 14.62 -6.37
C THR A 203 3.80 15.81 -6.86
N LEU A 204 3.17 16.94 -7.08
CA LEU A 204 3.84 18.19 -7.47
C LEU A 204 3.88 19.15 -6.28
N VAL A 205 5.06 19.71 -5.98
CA VAL A 205 5.22 20.79 -5.01
C VAL A 205 5.22 22.11 -5.77
N LEU A 206 4.24 22.95 -5.47
CA LEU A 206 3.94 24.19 -6.17
C LEU A 206 3.88 25.37 -5.19
N PRO A 207 4.02 26.63 -5.65
CA PRO A 207 3.84 27.79 -4.79
C PRO A 207 2.43 27.85 -4.18
N LYS A 208 2.35 27.93 -2.85
CA LYS A 208 1.13 27.86 -2.05
C LYS A 208 0.28 29.14 -2.21
N ALA A 209 -1.05 29.00 -2.29
CA ALA A 209 -2.00 30.08 -2.09
C ALA A 209 -2.31 30.25 -0.59
N ASP A 210 -2.67 31.47 -0.17
CA ASP A 210 -2.92 31.81 1.26
C ASP A 210 -4.05 31.03 1.91
N ILE A 211 -4.99 30.51 1.13
CA ILE A 211 -6.10 29.68 1.63
C ILE A 211 -5.62 28.35 2.25
N VAL A 212 -4.44 27.86 1.86
CA VAL A 212 -3.90 26.60 2.40
C VAL A 212 -3.30 26.85 3.78
N PRO A 213 -3.81 26.22 4.84
CA PRO A 213 -3.32 26.44 6.21
C PRO A 213 -1.85 26.04 6.39
N ASP A 214 -1.13 26.80 7.19
CA ASP A 214 0.30 26.58 7.46
C ASP A 214 0.60 25.23 8.12
N ILE A 215 -0.33 24.70 8.90
CA ILE A 215 -0.19 23.37 9.50
C ILE A 215 -0.05 22.26 8.43
N VAL A 216 -0.71 22.41 7.28
CA VAL A 216 -0.63 21.47 6.16
C VAL A 216 0.76 21.49 5.53
N THR A 217 1.35 22.68 5.37
CA THR A 217 2.62 22.89 4.68
C THR A 217 3.81 22.99 5.62
N ALA A 218 3.61 22.83 6.94
CA ALA A 218 4.62 23.06 7.97
C ALA A 218 5.23 24.49 7.87
N GLY A 219 4.41 25.48 7.46
CA GLY A 219 4.82 26.88 7.25
C GLY A 219 5.72 27.09 6.03
N ASN A 220 5.78 26.15 5.08
CA ASN A 220 6.47 26.37 3.81
C ASN A 220 5.64 27.25 2.86
N PRO A 221 6.30 28.04 1.98
CA PRO A 221 5.62 28.80 0.95
C PRO A 221 5.13 27.95 -0.22
N THR A 222 5.19 26.63 -0.08
CA THR A 222 4.83 25.65 -1.12
C THR A 222 3.83 24.65 -0.56
N VAL A 223 3.02 24.05 -1.44
CA VAL A 223 2.10 22.97 -1.13
C VAL A 223 2.35 21.79 -2.06
N ALA A 224 2.34 20.58 -1.50
CA ALA A 224 2.40 19.34 -2.25
C ALA A 224 0.98 18.91 -2.63
N VAL A 225 0.71 18.72 -3.93
CA VAL A 225 -0.63 18.35 -4.45
C VAL A 225 -0.55 17.11 -5.31
N ARG A 226 -1.55 16.24 -5.21
CA ARG A 226 -1.66 15.00 -6.00
C ARG A 226 -3.11 14.69 -6.34
N MET A 227 -3.34 14.12 -7.53
CA MET A 227 -4.61 13.49 -7.90
C MET A 227 -4.41 11.97 -7.98
N PRO A 228 -4.87 11.17 -6.99
CA PRO A 228 -4.65 9.73 -6.96
C PRO A 228 -5.42 9.02 -8.06
N ALA A 229 -4.86 7.89 -8.57
CA ALA A 229 -5.53 7.08 -9.58
C ALA A 229 -6.66 6.21 -9.01
N ASN A 230 -6.61 5.90 -7.70
CA ASN A 230 -7.62 5.08 -7.05
C ASN A 230 -8.98 5.78 -7.11
N GLN A 231 -10.00 5.09 -7.65
CA GLN A 231 -11.35 5.64 -7.84
C GLN A 231 -12.02 5.96 -6.51
N TRP A 232 -11.84 5.13 -5.48
CA TRP A 232 -12.47 5.31 -4.18
C TRP A 232 -11.91 6.53 -3.43
N ALA A 233 -10.61 6.77 -3.55
CA ALA A 233 -10.00 8.00 -3.04
C ALA A 233 -10.59 9.24 -3.69
N ARG A 234 -10.77 9.23 -5.03
CA ARG A 234 -11.35 10.37 -5.75
C ARG A 234 -12.81 10.55 -5.43
N GLU A 235 -13.58 9.47 -5.30
CA GLU A 235 -14.98 9.52 -4.91
C GLU A 235 -15.15 10.07 -3.50
N LEU A 236 -14.34 9.60 -2.53
CA LEU A 236 -14.31 10.16 -1.18
C LEU A 236 -14.09 11.68 -1.20
N ILE A 237 -13.06 12.15 -1.94
CA ILE A 237 -12.74 13.59 -2.06
C ILE A 237 -13.92 14.35 -2.68
N THR A 238 -14.53 13.78 -3.71
CA THR A 238 -15.68 14.41 -4.40
C THR A 238 -16.88 14.52 -3.48
N LEU A 239 -17.25 13.45 -2.76
CA LEU A 239 -18.38 13.44 -1.85
C LEU A 239 -18.11 14.27 -0.58
N SER A 240 -16.85 14.40 -0.16
CA SER A 240 -16.45 15.30 0.93
C SER A 240 -16.56 16.77 0.55
N GLN A 241 -16.59 17.11 -0.75
CA GLN A 241 -16.63 18.45 -1.30
C GLN A 241 -15.43 19.33 -0.92
N THR A 242 -14.32 18.72 -0.51
CA THR A 242 -13.10 19.41 -0.09
C THR A 242 -11.87 18.56 -0.44
N PRO A 243 -10.72 19.17 -0.79
CA PRO A 243 -9.46 18.45 -0.88
C PRO A 243 -9.04 17.89 0.48
N LEU A 244 -8.34 16.75 0.49
CA LEU A 244 -7.92 16.08 1.72
C LEU A 244 -6.42 16.23 1.94
N ALA A 245 -6.03 16.73 3.12
CA ALA A 245 -4.65 16.63 3.59
C ALA A 245 -4.42 15.20 4.10
N ALA A 246 -3.52 14.44 3.47
CA ALA A 246 -3.31 13.05 3.87
C ALA A 246 -1.85 12.61 3.75
N PRO A 247 -1.20 12.22 4.86
CA PRO A 247 -0.02 11.36 4.86
C PRO A 247 -0.41 9.89 4.75
N SER A 248 0.56 8.96 4.66
CA SER A 248 0.31 7.52 4.76
C SER A 248 -0.34 7.15 6.12
N ALA A 249 -1.24 6.16 6.14
CA ALA A 249 -2.02 5.78 7.34
C ALA A 249 -1.27 4.82 8.28
N ASN A 250 -0.04 5.16 8.71
CA ASN A 250 0.81 4.39 9.62
C ASN A 250 1.31 5.26 10.77
N ALA A 251 1.76 4.67 11.86
CA ALA A 251 2.52 5.36 12.89
C ALA A 251 3.81 5.95 12.26
N PHE A 252 4.21 7.15 12.72
CA PHE A 252 5.32 7.88 12.12
C PHE A 252 6.63 7.06 12.11
N GLY A 253 7.35 7.07 10.98
CA GLY A 253 8.61 6.35 10.77
C GLY A 253 8.46 4.86 10.46
N ARG A 254 7.28 4.28 10.62
CA ARG A 254 7.01 2.86 10.35
C ARG A 254 6.73 2.58 8.88
N THR A 255 6.73 1.30 8.51
CA THR A 255 6.37 0.82 7.16
C THR A 255 4.98 1.30 6.75
N SER A 256 4.85 1.82 5.53
CA SER A 256 3.56 2.32 5.04
C SER A 256 2.54 1.19 4.83
N PRO A 257 1.24 1.45 5.04
CA PRO A 257 0.19 0.45 4.90
C PRO A 257 -0.22 0.32 3.44
N THR A 258 -0.32 -0.92 2.97
CA THR A 258 -0.77 -1.25 1.61
C THR A 258 -2.08 -2.03 1.58
N THR A 259 -2.67 -2.29 2.75
CA THR A 259 -4.00 -2.88 2.95
C THR A 259 -4.69 -2.22 4.14
N ALA A 260 -6.01 -2.35 4.24
CA ALA A 260 -6.78 -1.86 5.40
C ALA A 260 -6.27 -2.47 6.71
N ARG A 261 -6.00 -3.77 6.74
CA ARG A 261 -5.45 -4.45 7.91
C ARG A 261 -4.13 -3.85 8.40
N HIS A 262 -3.25 -3.42 7.48
CA HIS A 262 -2.02 -2.73 7.87
C HIS A 262 -2.27 -1.37 8.55
N VAL A 263 -3.41 -0.74 8.26
CA VAL A 263 -3.85 0.50 8.96
C VAL A 263 -4.30 0.16 10.37
N GLU A 264 -5.18 -0.84 10.52
CA GLU A 264 -5.71 -1.30 11.82
C GLU A 264 -4.58 -1.68 12.76
N ASP A 265 -3.64 -2.50 12.28
CA ASP A 265 -2.48 -2.98 13.06
C ASP A 265 -1.58 -1.85 13.59
N GLN A 266 -1.65 -0.63 13.03
CA GLN A 266 -0.77 0.47 13.42
C GLN A 266 -1.45 1.67 14.05
N LEU A 267 -2.66 2.00 13.64
CA LEU A 267 -3.39 3.17 14.14
C LEU A 267 -4.42 2.82 15.22
N HIS A 268 -4.74 1.53 15.40
CA HIS A 268 -5.60 1.04 16.50
C HIS A 268 -6.88 1.87 16.72
N GLY A 269 -7.60 2.20 15.64
CA GLY A 269 -8.83 2.99 15.71
C GLY A 269 -8.61 4.52 15.86
N GLY A 270 -7.42 5.03 15.58
CA GLY A 270 -7.14 6.48 15.53
C GLY A 270 -7.76 7.21 14.33
N TYR A 271 -8.85 6.69 13.77
CA TYR A 271 -9.62 7.24 12.65
C TYR A 271 -11.11 7.02 12.91
N ASP A 272 -11.95 7.80 12.23
CA ASP A 272 -13.40 7.70 12.40
C ASP A 272 -13.99 6.67 11.41
N VAL A 273 -13.42 6.55 10.21
CA VAL A 273 -13.80 5.55 9.18
C VAL A 273 -12.56 4.97 8.52
N LEU A 274 -12.59 3.67 8.25
CA LEU A 274 -11.61 2.97 7.41
C LEU A 274 -12.32 2.42 6.17
N ILE A 275 -11.90 2.87 5.00
CA ILE A 275 -12.40 2.40 3.72
C ILE A 275 -11.48 1.28 3.22
N ASP A 276 -11.96 0.04 3.19
CA ASP A 276 -11.19 -1.08 2.68
C ASP A 276 -11.38 -1.25 1.16
N GLY A 277 -10.50 -0.63 0.38
CA GLY A 277 -10.47 -0.78 -1.08
C GLY A 277 -9.45 -1.81 -1.58
N GLY A 278 -9.10 -2.78 -0.75
CA GLY A 278 -8.14 -3.84 -1.08
C GLY A 278 -6.67 -3.40 -1.08
N ALA A 279 -5.81 -4.21 -1.68
CA ALA A 279 -4.38 -3.96 -1.71
C ALA A 279 -3.99 -2.87 -2.71
N CYS A 280 -3.04 -2.02 -2.31
CA CYS A 280 -2.49 -0.97 -3.18
C CYS A 280 -1.65 -1.58 -4.31
N ARG A 281 -1.93 -1.19 -5.56
CA ARG A 281 -1.28 -1.78 -6.76
C ARG A 281 0.19 -1.37 -6.93
N VAL A 282 0.56 -0.15 -6.54
CA VAL A 282 1.95 0.37 -6.66
C VAL A 282 2.80 -0.04 -5.46
N GLY A 283 2.22 -0.03 -4.26
CA GLY A 283 2.82 -0.53 -3.02
C GLY A 283 3.91 0.35 -2.40
N ILE A 284 4.34 1.40 -3.08
CA ILE A 284 5.25 2.44 -2.57
C ILE A 284 4.65 3.82 -2.82
N GLU A 285 5.11 4.83 -2.10
CA GLU A 285 4.57 6.19 -2.18
C GLU A 285 4.80 6.84 -3.56
N SER A 286 4.04 7.92 -3.80
CA SER A 286 4.18 8.77 -4.99
C SER A 286 5.57 9.35 -5.16
N THR A 287 5.97 9.56 -6.40
CA THR A 287 7.11 10.42 -6.75
C THR A 287 6.76 11.85 -6.39
N VAL A 288 7.70 12.57 -5.76
CA VAL A 288 7.51 13.98 -5.38
C VAL A 288 8.51 14.84 -6.13
N LEU A 289 7.98 15.76 -6.95
CA LEU A 289 8.75 16.69 -7.76
C LEU A 289 8.40 18.12 -7.38
N SER A 290 9.40 18.89 -6.98
CA SER A 290 9.25 20.33 -6.73
C SER A 290 9.43 21.12 -8.03
N LEU A 291 8.47 22.01 -8.30
CA LEU A 291 8.49 22.97 -9.40
C LEU A 291 8.45 24.42 -8.88
N ALA A 292 8.71 24.61 -7.59
CA ALA A 292 8.71 25.93 -6.95
C ALA A 292 10.00 26.72 -7.21
N GLY A 293 11.08 26.06 -7.63
CA GLY A 293 12.35 26.66 -8.01
C GLY A 293 12.52 26.86 -9.51
N GLY A 294 13.73 27.26 -9.93
CA GLY A 294 14.06 27.44 -11.34
C GLY A 294 14.19 26.12 -12.11
N MET A 295 14.76 25.08 -11.50
CA MET A 295 14.89 23.74 -12.05
C MET A 295 14.01 22.75 -11.29
N PRO A 296 13.35 21.80 -11.99
CA PRO A 296 12.60 20.73 -11.34
C PRO A 296 13.50 19.91 -10.42
N LEU A 297 13.09 19.73 -9.15
CA LEU A 297 13.85 19.01 -8.13
C LEU A 297 13.09 17.77 -7.67
N LEU A 298 13.66 16.58 -7.90
CA LEU A 298 13.13 15.32 -7.41
C LEU A 298 13.40 15.20 -5.90
N LEU A 299 12.35 15.37 -5.09
CA LEU A 299 12.44 15.31 -3.64
C LEU A 299 12.35 13.88 -3.10
N ARG A 300 11.64 13.02 -3.82
CA ARG A 300 11.45 11.61 -3.46
C ARG A 300 11.16 10.77 -4.71
N PRO A 301 11.96 9.74 -5.02
CA PRO A 301 11.61 8.77 -6.04
C PRO A 301 10.40 7.94 -5.57
N GLY A 302 9.52 7.49 -6.49
CA GLY A 302 8.30 6.78 -6.17
C GLY A 302 7.64 6.15 -7.40
N GLY A 303 6.30 6.11 -7.43
CA GLY A 303 5.53 5.37 -8.42
C GLY A 303 5.65 5.83 -9.89
N VAL A 304 6.17 7.05 -10.15
CA VAL A 304 6.54 7.51 -11.50
C VAL A 304 8.07 7.50 -11.60
N ASN A 305 8.58 6.92 -12.68
CA ASN A 305 10.02 6.80 -12.91
C ASN A 305 10.65 8.16 -13.24
N GLN A 306 11.90 8.33 -12.84
CA GLN A 306 12.67 9.54 -13.12
C GLN A 306 12.81 9.80 -14.62
N GLU A 307 13.05 8.76 -15.39
CA GLU A 307 13.23 8.78 -16.84
C GLU A 307 12.00 9.35 -17.54
N GLU A 308 10.80 8.94 -17.14
CA GLU A 308 9.54 9.46 -17.69
C GLU A 308 9.33 10.97 -17.38
N ILE A 309 9.77 11.41 -16.20
CA ILE A 309 9.71 12.85 -15.83
C ILE A 309 10.66 13.66 -16.69
N VAL A 310 11.87 13.17 -16.93
CA VAL A 310 12.90 13.85 -17.75
C VAL A 310 12.45 14.02 -19.21
N GLU A 311 11.63 13.11 -19.76
CA GLU A 311 11.04 13.27 -21.10
C GLU A 311 10.29 14.62 -21.23
N ILE A 312 9.62 15.06 -20.15
CA ILE A 312 8.82 16.30 -20.12
C ILE A 312 9.65 17.48 -19.67
N THR A 313 10.41 17.32 -18.60
CA THR A 313 11.15 18.42 -17.95
C THR A 313 12.50 18.73 -18.63
N LYS A 314 13.01 17.80 -19.44
CA LYS A 314 14.33 17.78 -20.10
C LYS A 314 15.51 17.61 -19.14
N ALA A 315 15.42 18.08 -17.90
CA ALA A 315 16.39 17.89 -16.84
C ALA A 315 15.70 17.96 -15.49
N ILE A 316 16.26 17.27 -14.51
CA ILE A 316 15.87 17.37 -13.09
C ILE A 316 17.11 17.37 -12.22
N GLU A 317 17.02 18.02 -11.07
CA GLU A 317 17.95 17.84 -9.96
C GLU A 317 17.43 16.77 -9.01
N ILE A 318 18.33 16.08 -8.30
CA ILE A 318 17.96 15.08 -7.28
C ILE A 318 18.30 15.67 -5.91
N PHE A 319 17.32 15.64 -5.02
CA PHE A 319 17.52 16.07 -3.64
C PHE A 319 18.39 15.05 -2.87
N HIS A 320 19.46 15.55 -2.25
CA HIS A 320 20.32 14.79 -1.35
C HIS A 320 20.17 15.31 0.08
N PRO A 321 19.67 14.51 1.04
CA PRO A 321 19.42 14.95 2.42
C PRO A 321 20.65 15.53 3.13
N GLN A 322 21.85 15.10 2.75
CA GLN A 322 23.12 15.58 3.32
C GLN A 322 23.45 17.03 2.97
N ASN A 323 22.85 17.57 1.90
CA ASN A 323 23.11 18.93 1.41
C ASN A 323 22.20 20.00 2.04
N LYS A 324 21.31 19.59 2.99
CA LYS A 324 20.32 20.51 3.54
C LYS A 324 20.83 21.22 4.79
N THR A 325 20.89 22.55 4.73
CA THR A 325 21.30 23.43 5.85
C THR A 325 20.14 23.92 6.73
N GLY A 326 18.88 23.47 6.50
CA GLY A 326 17.68 23.94 7.20
C GLY A 326 16.83 22.85 7.83
N LYS A 327 16.03 23.20 8.87
CA LYS A 327 15.17 22.27 9.63
C LYS A 327 13.82 21.94 8.98
N ARG A 328 13.42 22.61 7.88
CA ARG A 328 12.10 22.43 7.24
C ARG A 328 12.20 21.57 5.99
N PHE A 329 11.30 20.60 5.85
CA PHE A 329 11.16 19.74 4.65
C PHE A 329 10.05 20.30 3.76
N GLU A 330 10.19 20.21 2.44
CA GLU A 330 9.18 20.66 1.48
C GLU A 330 8.10 19.61 1.20
N SER A 331 8.40 18.34 1.51
CA SER A 331 7.48 17.22 1.33
C SER A 331 7.74 16.08 2.31
N PRO A 332 6.77 15.14 2.45
CA PRO A 332 6.97 13.91 3.22
C PRO A 332 8.07 13.01 2.61
N GLY A 333 8.79 12.28 3.47
CA GLY A 333 9.77 11.27 3.03
C GLY A 333 11.15 11.82 2.69
N MET A 334 11.43 13.09 2.98
CA MET A 334 12.78 13.69 2.82
C MET A 334 13.70 13.40 4.01
N MET A 335 13.19 12.79 5.08
CA MET A 335 13.99 12.46 6.27
C MET A 335 14.94 11.30 5.98
N LEU A 336 16.08 11.28 6.67
CA LEU A 336 17.10 10.22 6.56
C LEU A 336 16.58 8.85 7.03
N SER A 337 15.76 8.81 8.10
CA SER A 337 15.15 7.58 8.62
C SER A 337 13.64 7.62 8.45
N HIS A 338 13.09 6.64 7.76
CA HIS A 338 11.65 6.45 7.54
C HIS A 338 11.36 5.01 7.06
N TYR A 339 10.12 4.57 7.09
CA TYR A 339 9.66 3.26 6.56
C TYR A 339 10.21 2.05 7.31
N ALA A 340 10.72 2.23 8.52
CA ALA A 340 11.44 1.19 9.23
C ALA A 340 10.51 0.14 9.86
N PRO A 341 10.82 -1.17 9.72
CA PRO A 341 10.26 -2.22 10.55
C PRO A 341 10.76 -2.08 12.00
N THR A 342 10.21 -2.85 12.93
CA THR A 342 10.70 -2.92 14.32
C THR A 342 12.04 -3.63 14.39
N THR A 343 12.15 -4.74 13.66
CA THR A 343 13.39 -5.50 13.48
C THR A 343 14.40 -4.65 12.71
N PRO A 344 15.65 -4.54 13.16
CA PRO A 344 16.70 -3.84 12.40
C PRO A 344 16.79 -4.34 10.96
N LEU A 345 16.95 -3.42 10.02
CA LEU A 345 17.08 -3.75 8.59
C LEU A 345 18.44 -3.30 8.06
N ARG A 346 19.03 -4.11 7.17
CA ARG A 346 20.27 -3.79 6.45
C ARG A 346 20.06 -4.01 4.95
N LEU A 347 20.42 -3.03 4.14
CA LEU A 347 20.49 -3.15 2.69
C LEU A 347 21.88 -3.62 2.27
N VAL A 348 21.94 -4.64 1.42
CA VAL A 348 23.20 -5.26 0.94
C VAL A 348 23.12 -5.57 -0.55
N ASP A 349 24.27 -5.67 -1.20
CA ASP A 349 24.36 -6.12 -2.59
C ASP A 349 24.39 -7.65 -2.68
N ASP A 350 25.04 -8.32 -1.70
CA ASP A 350 25.13 -9.77 -1.61
C ASP A 350 24.52 -10.30 -0.31
N VAL A 351 23.61 -11.25 -0.44
CA VAL A 351 22.90 -11.92 0.67
C VAL A 351 23.52 -13.28 1.05
N ALA A 352 24.45 -13.82 0.24
CA ALA A 352 25.08 -15.11 0.47
C ALA A 352 25.72 -15.26 1.87
N PRO A 353 26.37 -14.23 2.46
CA PRO A 353 26.92 -14.32 3.80
C PRO A 353 25.90 -14.62 4.92
N TYR A 354 24.61 -14.45 4.65
CA TYR A 354 23.52 -14.67 5.61
C TYR A 354 22.79 -16.01 5.43
N ALA A 355 23.18 -16.83 4.44
CA ALA A 355 22.49 -18.08 4.09
C ALA A 355 22.37 -19.06 5.28
N ASN A 356 23.42 -19.15 6.11
CA ASN A 356 23.48 -20.08 7.24
C ASN A 356 23.01 -19.48 8.58
N ARG A 357 22.38 -18.30 8.57
CA ARG A 357 21.89 -17.58 9.76
C ARG A 357 20.39 -17.85 9.95
N SER A 358 19.99 -18.63 10.96
CA SER A 358 18.59 -18.93 11.24
C SER A 358 17.81 -17.79 11.90
N ASP A 359 18.52 -16.81 12.47
CA ASP A 359 17.96 -15.65 13.16
C ASP A 359 17.78 -14.39 12.26
N VAL A 360 18.14 -14.50 10.96
CA VAL A 360 18.11 -13.39 9.99
C VAL A 360 17.07 -13.63 8.92
N GLY A 361 16.10 -12.73 8.76
CA GLY A 361 15.17 -12.75 7.62
C GLY A 361 15.81 -12.17 6.37
N VAL A 362 15.57 -12.77 5.21
CA VAL A 362 16.15 -12.33 3.95
C VAL A 362 15.06 -11.86 2.97
N ILE A 363 15.22 -10.64 2.46
CA ILE A 363 14.42 -10.09 1.35
C ILE A 363 15.25 -10.21 0.07
N LEU A 364 14.79 -11.02 -0.87
CA LEU A 364 15.37 -11.17 -2.19
C LEU A 364 14.62 -10.32 -3.20
N PHE A 365 15.34 -9.66 -4.12
CA PHE A 365 14.70 -8.96 -5.22
C PHE A 365 14.02 -9.94 -6.17
N GLN A 366 14.73 -11.01 -6.57
CA GLN A 366 14.25 -12.06 -7.46
C GLN A 366 14.65 -13.45 -6.94
N ASN A 367 14.18 -14.51 -7.60
CA ASN A 367 14.57 -15.87 -7.25
C ASN A 367 16.10 -16.03 -7.21
N SER A 368 16.57 -16.78 -6.21
CA SER A 368 17.98 -17.10 -5.99
C SER A 368 18.17 -18.61 -5.88
N ALA A 369 19.28 -19.12 -6.37
CA ALA A 369 19.69 -20.51 -6.16
C ALA A 369 20.24 -20.77 -4.75
N ILE A 370 20.44 -19.73 -3.94
CA ILE A 370 20.96 -19.86 -2.56
C ILE A 370 19.86 -20.44 -1.67
N CYS A 371 20.18 -21.53 -0.97
CA CYS A 371 19.34 -22.08 0.08
C CYS A 371 19.60 -21.35 1.40
N PHE A 372 18.56 -20.79 2.01
CA PHE A 372 18.63 -20.09 3.29
C PHE A 372 18.10 -20.97 4.42
N GLN A 373 18.79 -21.00 5.55
CA GLN A 373 18.31 -21.65 6.78
C GLN A 373 17.20 -20.82 7.46
N SER A 374 17.15 -19.53 7.19
CA SER A 374 16.17 -18.58 7.73
C SER A 374 15.02 -18.31 6.77
N PRO A 375 13.94 -17.64 7.25
CA PRO A 375 12.88 -17.18 6.38
C PRO A 375 13.41 -16.24 5.29
N ALA A 376 13.30 -16.67 4.03
CA ALA A 376 13.55 -15.83 2.86
C ALA A 376 12.24 -15.52 2.14
N SER A 377 12.11 -14.29 1.66
CA SER A 377 10.94 -13.85 0.90
C SER A 377 11.39 -13.09 -0.34
N VAL A 378 10.78 -13.42 -1.48
CA VAL A 378 11.11 -12.84 -2.79
C VAL A 378 10.12 -11.72 -3.08
N LEU A 379 10.61 -10.56 -3.54
CA LEU A 379 9.77 -9.43 -3.94
C LEU A 379 9.10 -9.70 -5.29
N SER A 380 9.87 -10.18 -6.27
CA SER A 380 9.37 -10.58 -7.58
C SER A 380 10.13 -11.80 -8.08
N PRO A 381 9.51 -12.97 -8.23
CA PRO A 381 10.18 -14.16 -8.75
C PRO A 381 10.83 -13.96 -10.12
N GLY A 382 10.19 -13.19 -11.00
CA GLY A 382 10.65 -12.88 -12.35
C GLY A 382 11.52 -11.63 -12.46
N GLY A 383 11.80 -10.92 -11.36
CA GLY A 383 12.59 -9.68 -11.38
C GLY A 383 11.83 -8.45 -11.90
N ASP A 384 10.49 -8.48 -11.90
CA ASP A 384 9.67 -7.33 -12.27
C ASP A 384 9.67 -6.27 -11.16
N LEU A 385 10.08 -5.05 -11.50
CA LEU A 385 10.20 -3.94 -10.55
C LEU A 385 8.85 -3.45 -10.02
N ARG A 386 7.75 -3.58 -10.78
CA ARG A 386 6.41 -3.18 -10.34
C ARG A 386 5.89 -4.17 -9.31
N GLU A 387 6.05 -5.46 -9.58
CA GLU A 387 5.71 -6.52 -8.62
C GLU A 387 6.56 -6.39 -7.34
N ALA A 388 7.86 -6.13 -7.47
CA ALA A 388 8.75 -5.94 -6.34
C ALA A 388 8.33 -4.73 -5.48
N ALA A 389 7.97 -3.61 -6.08
CA ALA A 389 7.48 -2.43 -5.37
C ALA A 389 6.16 -2.72 -4.64
N ALA A 390 5.20 -3.40 -5.28
CA ALA A 390 3.91 -3.77 -4.69
C ALA A 390 4.07 -4.70 -3.48
N ASN A 391 5.08 -5.56 -3.49
CA ASN A 391 5.33 -6.53 -2.44
C ASN A 391 6.23 -6.02 -1.30
N LEU A 392 6.93 -4.90 -1.48
CA LEU A 392 7.99 -4.44 -0.56
C LEU A 392 7.53 -4.38 0.90
N TYR A 393 6.52 -3.57 1.20
CA TYR A 393 6.06 -3.38 2.58
C TYR A 393 5.39 -4.62 3.16
N ARG A 394 4.67 -5.40 2.34
CA ARG A 394 4.08 -6.68 2.76
C ARG A 394 5.15 -7.66 3.21
N VAL A 395 6.23 -7.80 2.46
CA VAL A 395 7.35 -8.69 2.80
C VAL A 395 8.11 -8.18 4.04
N MET A 396 8.36 -6.87 4.12
CA MET A 396 8.98 -6.27 5.32
C MET A 396 8.17 -6.57 6.58
N ARG A 397 6.83 -6.37 6.56
CA ARG A 397 5.94 -6.67 7.69
C ARG A 397 5.91 -8.15 8.04
N LYS A 398 5.86 -9.01 7.02
CA LYS A 398 5.88 -10.46 7.23
C LYS A 398 7.12 -10.90 8.01
N LEU A 399 8.29 -10.40 7.65
CA LEU A 399 9.54 -10.75 8.35
C LEU A 399 9.65 -10.05 9.71
N ASP A 400 9.15 -8.82 9.84
CA ASP A 400 9.12 -8.07 11.11
C ASP A 400 8.31 -8.80 12.20
N ALA A 401 7.23 -9.49 11.80
CA ALA A 401 6.38 -10.26 12.71
C ALA A 401 6.98 -11.59 13.20
N MET A 402 8.14 -12.00 12.66
CA MET A 402 8.74 -13.31 12.97
C MET A 402 9.71 -13.29 14.16
N GLY A 403 9.93 -12.14 14.81
CA GLY A 403 10.83 -12.04 15.97
C GLY A 403 12.31 -12.26 15.64
N LEU A 404 12.71 -11.92 14.43
CA LEU A 404 14.08 -12.07 13.93
C LEU A 404 15.02 -11.01 14.54
N SER A 405 16.32 -11.32 14.60
CA SER A 405 17.35 -10.39 15.09
C SER A 405 17.67 -9.30 14.05
N LEU A 406 17.54 -9.61 12.77
CA LEU A 406 17.89 -8.74 11.65
C LEU A 406 17.07 -9.11 10.41
N ILE A 407 16.70 -8.11 9.62
CA ILE A 407 16.22 -8.28 8.25
C ILE A 407 17.33 -7.78 7.31
N VAL A 408 17.73 -8.62 6.36
CA VAL A 408 18.67 -8.27 5.30
C VAL A 408 17.93 -8.19 3.98
N ALA A 409 18.02 -7.06 3.29
CA ALA A 409 17.38 -6.84 2.01
C ALA A 409 18.42 -6.75 0.88
N GLN A 410 18.22 -7.51 -0.18
CA GLN A 410 19.00 -7.40 -1.40
C GLN A 410 18.63 -6.10 -2.14
N ARG A 411 19.64 -5.39 -2.63
CA ARG A 411 19.45 -4.19 -3.46
C ARG A 411 18.75 -4.56 -4.78
N ALA A 412 17.73 -3.78 -5.16
CA ALA A 412 17.12 -3.84 -6.48
C ALA A 412 18.01 -3.13 -7.53
N PRO A 413 17.83 -3.40 -8.83
CA PRO A 413 18.47 -2.61 -9.90
C PRO A 413 18.15 -1.11 -9.76
N ASP A 414 19.15 -0.23 -9.97
CA ASP A 414 19.01 1.22 -9.76
C ASP A 414 18.35 1.97 -10.94
N ASN A 415 17.44 1.33 -11.66
CA ASN A 415 16.66 1.93 -12.75
C ASN A 415 15.16 1.87 -12.46
N GLY A 416 14.38 2.70 -13.12
CA GLY A 416 12.93 2.71 -12.98
C GLY A 416 12.46 2.76 -11.53
N LEU A 417 11.56 1.86 -11.14
CA LEU A 417 11.06 1.73 -9.76
C LEU A 417 12.12 1.20 -8.78
N GLY A 418 13.21 0.60 -9.24
CA GLY A 418 14.26 0.09 -8.38
C GLY A 418 14.95 1.18 -7.56
N ALA A 419 15.15 2.37 -8.13
CA ALA A 419 15.64 3.54 -7.40
C ALA A 419 14.70 3.90 -6.21
N ALA A 420 13.38 3.79 -6.40
CA ALA A 420 12.41 4.05 -5.34
C ALA A 420 12.41 2.93 -4.28
N ILE A 421 12.51 1.67 -4.67
CA ILE A 421 12.65 0.53 -3.75
C ILE A 421 13.90 0.71 -2.89
N ASN A 422 15.04 1.00 -3.51
CA ASN A 422 16.32 1.22 -2.81
C ASN A 422 16.27 2.43 -1.88
N ASP A 423 15.60 3.53 -2.27
CA ASP A 423 15.38 4.67 -1.37
C ASP A 423 14.62 4.28 -0.11
N ARG A 424 13.57 3.45 -0.23
CA ARG A 424 12.79 2.95 0.93
C ARG A 424 13.62 2.05 1.83
N LEU A 425 14.36 1.12 1.25
CA LEU A 425 15.22 0.19 1.98
C LEU A 425 16.39 0.93 2.66
N ASN A 426 17.01 1.89 2.00
CA ASN A 426 18.06 2.72 2.61
C ASN A 426 17.53 3.50 3.82
N LYS A 427 16.35 4.15 3.69
CA LYS A 427 15.73 4.92 4.79
C LYS A 427 15.27 4.03 5.94
N ALA A 428 14.86 2.78 5.65
CA ALA A 428 14.51 1.79 6.65
C ALA A 428 15.72 1.23 7.39
N ALA A 429 16.89 1.20 6.74
CA ALA A 429 18.15 0.70 7.32
C ALA A 429 18.82 1.70 8.28
N VAL A 430 18.50 2.99 8.20
CA VAL A 430 19.03 4.01 9.11
C VAL A 430 18.35 3.82 10.47
N LYS A 431 19.12 3.42 11.51
CA LYS A 431 18.62 3.37 12.88
C LYS A 431 18.10 4.76 13.29
N SER A 432 16.83 4.86 13.66
CA SER A 432 16.36 6.01 14.43
C SER A 432 17.21 6.12 15.70
N PRO A 433 17.72 7.31 16.07
CA PRO A 433 18.36 7.46 17.36
C PRO A 433 17.39 6.99 18.45
N PRO A 434 17.87 6.31 19.50
CA PRO A 434 17.01 5.92 20.62
C PRO A 434 16.28 7.18 21.11
N ASN A 435 14.96 7.07 21.30
CA ASN A 435 14.12 8.15 21.83
C ASN A 435 14.84 8.77 23.05
N CYS A 436 15.21 10.02 22.95
CA CYS A 436 15.49 10.86 24.11
C CYS A 436 14.14 11.17 24.83
N GLN A 437 13.54 10.15 25.40
CA GLN A 437 12.48 10.27 26.40
C GLN A 437 12.93 9.44 27.60
N ASN A 438 13.67 10.12 28.46
CA ASN A 438 13.79 9.94 29.92
C ASN A 438 15.10 10.58 30.39
N ARG A 439 15.09 11.90 30.52
CA ARG A 439 15.90 12.67 31.49
C ARG A 439 15.19 14.00 31.69
N ALA A 440 14.29 14.02 32.66
CA ALA A 440 14.09 15.08 33.66
C ALA A 440 13.00 14.61 34.62
#